data_309516db424161c0d469608b83040fce
#
_entry.id   309516db424161c0d469608b83040fce
#
_cell.length_a   1.000
_cell.length_b   1.000
_cell.length_c   1.000
_cell.angle_alpha   90.00
_cell.angle_beta   90.00
_cell.angle_gamma   90.00
#
_symmetry.space_group_name_H-M   'P 1'
#
loop_
_entity.id
_entity.type
_entity.pdbx_description
1 polymer ?
#
loop_
_entity_poly.entity_id
_entity_poly.type
_entity_poly.pdbx_seq_one_letter_code
_entity_poly.pdbx_strand_id
1 'polypeptide(L)'
;MDVLRVFNNNVVLARDGDREVILTGRGIGFQAKPGQHVDDAKIVRRFIPVDGKDPDHMAQQVAGIPPEIIRLVTDAMNRTGLKEQADKQPTLVMALADHICGAIQRAQRKQNIEYPLEAEVRSLYADEYAKGVAMVDAMNTYLGGALPRSEAVALALHLVNAGFSGGDLSATYTMTGIIQQMIAVIEGAYGITLAQDSVNVARFITHLRYLFVRIHQHEQLDDEPQPIIESIKTSYPKACPVSYTHLRAHETSQD
;
A
#
# COMPACT_ATOMS: atom_id res chain seq x y z
N MET A 1 -16.18 2.10 26.82
CA MET A 1 -15.83 3.19 25.89
C MET A 1 -17.05 4.06 25.68
N ASP A 2 -16.91 5.38 25.69
CA ASP A 2 -18.05 6.28 25.63
C ASP A 2 -18.03 7.05 24.30
N VAL A 3 -19.21 7.16 23.65
CA VAL A 3 -19.37 7.83 22.37
C VAL A 3 -19.03 9.31 22.51
N LEU A 4 -18.12 9.81 21.68
CA LEU A 4 -17.84 11.24 21.54
C LEU A 4 -18.66 11.86 20.40
N ARG A 5 -18.68 11.17 19.24
CA ARG A 5 -19.39 11.62 18.05
C ARG A 5 -19.89 10.43 17.23
N VAL A 6 -21.05 10.59 16.62
CA VAL A 6 -21.63 9.63 15.67
C VAL A 6 -21.46 10.16 14.25
N PHE A 7 -20.81 9.40 13.36
CA PHE A 7 -20.63 9.77 11.95
C PHE A 7 -21.72 9.21 11.06
N ASN A 8 -22.11 7.97 11.33
CA ASN A 8 -23.26 7.33 10.69
C ASN A 8 -23.75 6.16 11.56
N ASN A 9 -24.68 5.36 11.04
CA ASN A 9 -25.20 4.20 11.79
C ASN A 9 -24.16 3.13 12.13
N ASN A 10 -22.98 3.17 11.49
CA ASN A 10 -21.97 2.11 11.56
C ASN A 10 -20.60 2.58 12.06
N VAL A 11 -20.42 3.89 12.25
CA VAL A 11 -19.13 4.47 12.70
C VAL A 11 -19.37 5.52 13.78
N VAL A 12 -18.63 5.37 14.86
CA VAL A 12 -18.60 6.33 15.96
C VAL A 12 -17.15 6.63 16.36
N LEU A 13 -16.89 7.86 16.78
CA LEU A 13 -15.70 8.22 17.55
C LEU A 13 -16.05 8.02 19.02
N ALA A 14 -15.21 7.32 19.76
CA ALA A 14 -15.41 7.02 21.17
C ALA A 14 -14.14 7.33 21.96
N ARG A 15 -14.30 7.48 23.27
CA ARG A 15 -13.22 7.62 24.25
C ARG A 15 -12.96 6.30 24.96
N ASP A 16 -11.69 5.89 24.94
CA ASP A 16 -11.20 4.73 25.65
C ASP A 16 -10.06 5.15 26.60
N GLY A 17 -10.38 5.41 27.85
CA GLY A 17 -9.48 6.09 28.78
C GLY A 17 -9.15 7.50 28.28
N ASP A 18 -7.85 7.79 28.09
CA ASP A 18 -7.38 9.09 27.62
C ASP A 18 -7.25 9.18 26.08
N ARG A 19 -7.62 8.11 25.34
CA ARG A 19 -7.44 8.05 23.90
C ARG A 19 -8.76 8.11 23.15
N GLU A 20 -8.73 8.76 22.00
CA GLU A 20 -9.83 8.71 21.04
C GLU A 20 -9.66 7.50 20.12
N VAL A 21 -10.75 6.79 19.85
CA VAL A 21 -10.77 5.60 19.02
C VAL A 21 -11.97 5.65 18.07
N ILE A 22 -11.75 5.22 16.84
CA ILE A 22 -12.81 5.08 15.85
C ILE A 22 -13.29 3.64 15.89
N LEU A 23 -14.58 3.46 16.12
CA LEU A 23 -15.21 2.15 16.19
C LEU A 23 -16.13 1.96 14.99
N THR A 24 -16.01 0.81 14.35
CA THR A 24 -16.90 0.41 13.27
C THR A 24 -17.67 -0.84 13.64
N GLY A 25 -18.92 -0.89 13.22
CA GLY A 25 -19.77 -2.04 13.44
C GLY A 25 -21.20 -1.78 12.99
N ARG A 26 -21.90 -2.83 12.59
CA ARG A 26 -23.27 -2.72 12.11
C ARG A 26 -24.18 -2.19 13.22
N GLY A 27 -24.77 -1.01 12.99
CA GLY A 27 -25.69 -0.39 13.92
C GLY A 27 -25.05 0.14 15.21
N ILE A 28 -23.71 0.28 15.28
CA ILE A 28 -23.02 0.80 16.48
C ILE A 28 -23.37 2.27 16.76
N GLY A 29 -23.65 3.05 15.71
CA GLY A 29 -24.06 4.44 15.79
C GLY A 29 -25.58 4.64 15.73
N PHE A 30 -26.36 3.56 15.55
CA PHE A 30 -27.80 3.68 15.45
C PHE A 30 -28.42 4.12 16.79
N GLN A 31 -29.07 5.28 16.81
CA GLN A 31 -29.63 5.95 17.99
C GLN A 31 -28.60 6.24 19.11
N ALA A 32 -27.29 6.07 18.85
CA ALA A 32 -26.25 6.40 19.82
C ALA A 32 -26.15 7.91 20.00
N LYS A 33 -25.85 8.34 21.25
CA LYS A 33 -25.69 9.74 21.61
C LYS A 33 -24.33 9.97 22.27
N PRO A 34 -23.72 11.15 22.11
CA PRO A 34 -22.51 11.51 22.86
C PRO A 34 -22.69 11.27 24.38
N GLY A 35 -21.67 10.68 25.00
CA GLY A 35 -21.66 10.27 26.40
C GLY A 35 -22.29 8.91 26.73
N GLN A 36 -22.91 8.25 25.75
CA GLN A 36 -23.48 6.92 25.92
C GLN A 36 -22.38 5.85 25.79
N HIS A 37 -22.49 4.79 26.60
CA HIS A 37 -21.58 3.65 26.51
C HIS A 37 -21.78 2.88 25.21
N VAL A 38 -20.66 2.49 24.56
CA VAL A 38 -20.66 1.71 23.32
C VAL A 38 -20.98 0.25 23.64
N ASP A 39 -21.83 -0.36 22.85
CA ASP A 39 -22.09 -1.80 22.91
C ASP A 39 -20.92 -2.56 22.25
N ASP A 40 -20.07 -3.16 23.07
CA ASP A 40 -18.88 -3.89 22.64
C ASP A 40 -19.20 -5.05 21.68
N ALA A 41 -20.39 -5.66 21.80
CA ALA A 41 -20.82 -6.74 20.91
C ALA A 41 -21.02 -6.30 19.44
N LYS A 42 -21.21 -5.01 19.22
CA LYS A 42 -21.36 -4.44 17.88
C LYS A 42 -20.03 -4.05 17.23
N ILE A 43 -18.92 -4.07 17.97
CA ILE A 43 -17.62 -3.64 17.45
C ILE A 43 -17.10 -4.70 16.49
N VAL A 44 -16.98 -4.32 15.20
CA VAL A 44 -16.31 -5.12 14.16
C VAL A 44 -14.82 -4.83 14.18
N ARG A 45 -14.45 -3.55 14.23
CA ARG A 45 -13.06 -3.13 14.27
C ARG A 45 -12.89 -1.80 15.00
N ARG A 46 -11.70 -1.67 15.60
CA ARG A 46 -11.23 -0.47 16.29
C ARG A 46 -10.03 0.09 15.54
N PHE A 47 -10.03 1.39 15.28
CA PHE A 47 -8.92 2.13 14.74
C PHE A 47 -8.45 3.16 15.75
N ILE A 48 -7.14 3.20 15.96
CA ILE A 48 -6.51 4.21 16.82
C ILE A 48 -5.94 5.25 15.86
N PRO A 49 -6.38 6.53 15.94
CA PRO A 49 -5.78 7.59 15.13
C PRO A 49 -4.28 7.68 15.42
N VAL A 50 -3.50 7.90 14.35
CA VAL A 50 -2.05 8.12 14.48
C VAL A 50 -1.84 9.53 15.01
N ASP A 51 -0.86 9.70 15.91
CA ASP A 51 -0.52 11.00 16.49
C ASP A 51 -0.33 12.06 15.40
N GLY A 52 -0.98 13.22 15.57
CA GLY A 52 -0.96 14.34 14.64
C GLY A 52 -1.96 14.28 13.49
N LYS A 53 -2.76 13.21 13.34
CA LYS A 53 -3.89 13.16 12.39
C LYS A 53 -5.22 13.45 13.10
N ASP A 54 -6.07 14.24 12.43
CA ASP A 54 -7.40 14.56 12.92
C ASP A 54 -8.28 13.30 13.00
N PRO A 55 -8.73 12.89 14.20
CA PRO A 55 -9.59 11.71 14.39
C PRO A 55 -10.92 11.81 13.65
N ASP A 56 -11.49 13.02 13.54
CA ASP A 56 -12.75 13.26 12.84
C ASP A 56 -12.62 13.00 11.34
N HIS A 57 -11.54 13.47 10.73
CA HIS A 57 -11.28 13.23 9.31
C HIS A 57 -11.12 11.72 9.02
N MET A 58 -10.36 11.02 9.86
CA MET A 58 -10.19 9.57 9.74
C MET A 58 -11.51 8.83 9.94
N ALA A 59 -12.32 9.22 10.92
CA ALA A 59 -13.63 8.62 11.17
C ALA A 59 -14.60 8.84 9.99
N GLN A 60 -14.52 9.99 9.34
CA GLN A 60 -15.32 10.30 8.16
C GLN A 60 -14.93 9.44 6.95
N GLN A 61 -13.63 9.18 6.74
CA GLN A 61 -13.16 8.24 5.72
C GLN A 61 -13.67 6.83 5.98
N VAL A 62 -13.55 6.34 7.23
CA VAL A 62 -14.05 5.02 7.64
C VAL A 62 -15.57 4.94 7.45
N ALA A 63 -16.30 6.03 7.69
CA ALA A 63 -17.76 6.07 7.54
C ALA A 63 -18.23 5.86 6.09
N GLY A 64 -17.38 6.10 5.11
CA GLY A 64 -17.66 5.81 3.69
C GLY A 64 -17.59 4.32 3.32
N ILE A 65 -17.02 3.46 4.18
CA ILE A 65 -16.77 2.04 3.89
C ILE A 65 -17.74 1.17 4.70
N PRO A 66 -18.48 0.24 4.07
CA PRO A 66 -19.33 -0.70 4.80
C PRO A 66 -18.53 -1.57 5.78
N PRO A 67 -18.96 -1.73 7.05
CA PRO A 67 -18.26 -2.54 8.03
C PRO A 67 -17.99 -3.98 7.59
N GLU A 68 -18.89 -4.55 6.79
CA GLU A 68 -18.77 -5.89 6.24
C GLU A 68 -17.56 -6.02 5.30
N ILE A 69 -17.24 -4.96 4.54
CA ILE A 69 -16.06 -4.93 3.67
C ILE A 69 -14.78 -4.80 4.50
N ILE A 70 -14.78 -3.95 5.54
CA ILE A 70 -13.65 -3.85 6.47
C ILE A 70 -13.36 -5.20 7.12
N ARG A 71 -14.42 -5.91 7.55
CA ARG A 71 -14.30 -7.26 8.11
C ARG A 71 -13.76 -8.25 7.08
N LEU A 72 -14.34 -8.28 5.87
CA LEU A 72 -13.92 -9.17 4.78
C LEU A 72 -12.43 -9.02 4.47
N VAL A 73 -11.95 -7.79 4.32
CA VAL A 73 -10.54 -7.48 4.05
C VAL A 73 -9.66 -7.89 5.23
N THR A 74 -10.07 -7.57 6.47
CA THR A 74 -9.32 -7.96 7.67
C THR A 74 -9.19 -9.48 7.78
N ASP A 75 -10.26 -10.22 7.54
CA ASP A 75 -10.27 -11.68 7.56
C ASP A 75 -9.37 -12.27 6.46
N ALA A 76 -9.38 -11.66 5.25
CA ALA A 76 -8.49 -12.05 4.17
C ALA A 76 -7.02 -11.78 4.54
N MET A 77 -6.68 -10.63 5.09
CA MET A 77 -5.32 -10.32 5.57
C MET A 77 -4.85 -11.32 6.63
N ASN A 78 -5.71 -11.65 7.58
CA ASN A 78 -5.38 -12.62 8.64
C ASN A 78 -5.07 -14.02 8.07
N ARG A 79 -5.86 -14.46 7.08
CA ARG A 79 -5.67 -15.77 6.43
C ARG A 79 -4.43 -15.85 5.55
N THR A 80 -3.95 -14.72 5.05
CA THR A 80 -2.81 -14.64 4.12
C THR A 80 -1.51 -14.21 4.82
N GLY A 81 -1.45 -14.29 6.15
CA GLY A 81 -0.24 -14.00 6.92
C GLY A 81 0.04 -12.52 7.13
N LEU A 82 -0.93 -11.63 6.84
CA LEU A 82 -0.81 -10.17 6.99
C LEU A 82 -1.45 -9.66 8.30
N LYS A 83 -1.62 -10.52 9.30
CA LYS A 83 -2.27 -10.14 10.57
C LYS A 83 -1.54 -8.99 11.27
N GLU A 84 -0.22 -9.06 11.34
CA GLU A 84 0.59 -8.05 12.00
C GLU A 84 0.45 -6.68 11.31
N GLN A 85 0.45 -6.66 9.96
CA GLN A 85 0.22 -5.45 9.18
C GLN A 85 -1.20 -4.91 9.40
N ALA A 86 -2.19 -5.80 9.43
CA ALA A 86 -3.57 -5.40 9.71
C ALA A 86 -3.71 -4.74 11.09
N ASP A 87 -3.01 -5.24 12.10
CA ASP A 87 -3.09 -4.72 13.46
C ASP A 87 -2.30 -3.41 13.63
N LYS A 88 -1.13 -3.29 13.00
CA LYS A 88 -0.24 -2.13 13.14
C LYS A 88 -0.54 -0.98 12.16
N GLN A 89 -1.17 -1.27 11.03
CA GLN A 89 -1.39 -0.30 9.95
C GLN A 89 -2.89 -0.17 9.60
N PRO A 90 -3.67 0.52 10.43
CA PRO A 90 -5.10 0.70 10.19
C PRO A 90 -5.39 1.42 8.86
N THR A 91 -4.52 2.31 8.42
CA THR A 91 -4.63 3.01 7.14
C THR A 91 -4.53 2.07 5.94
N LEU A 92 -3.71 1.02 6.02
CA LEU A 92 -3.64 -0.02 5.00
C LEU A 92 -4.97 -0.78 4.90
N VAL A 93 -5.54 -1.18 6.05
CA VAL A 93 -6.84 -1.88 6.06
C VAL A 93 -7.93 -1.03 5.42
N MET A 94 -7.94 0.27 5.71
CA MET A 94 -8.90 1.21 5.11
C MET A 94 -8.69 1.35 3.60
N ALA A 95 -7.46 1.53 3.15
CA ALA A 95 -7.14 1.67 1.73
C ALA A 95 -7.52 0.41 0.94
N LEU A 96 -7.22 -0.78 1.47
CA LEU A 96 -7.63 -2.04 0.89
C LEU A 96 -9.16 -2.20 0.88
N ALA A 97 -9.84 -1.82 1.97
CA ALA A 97 -11.29 -1.94 2.07
C ALA A 97 -12.02 -0.98 1.12
N ASP A 98 -11.53 0.24 0.96
CA ASP A 98 -12.05 1.21 -0.01
C ASP A 98 -11.88 0.70 -1.44
N HIS A 99 -10.67 0.21 -1.77
CA HIS A 99 -10.39 -0.40 -3.07
C HIS A 99 -11.35 -1.57 -3.37
N ILE A 100 -11.52 -2.51 -2.43
CA ILE A 100 -12.40 -3.67 -2.60
C ILE A 100 -13.87 -3.25 -2.70
N CYS A 101 -14.30 -2.22 -1.96
CA CYS A 101 -15.65 -1.66 -2.11
C CYS A 101 -15.89 -1.20 -3.56
N GLY A 102 -14.94 -0.45 -4.13
CA GLY A 102 -14.98 -0.03 -5.53
C GLY A 102 -14.94 -1.22 -6.51
N ALA A 103 -14.09 -2.22 -6.25
CA ALA A 103 -13.96 -3.41 -7.09
C ALA A 103 -15.29 -4.22 -7.16
N ILE A 104 -15.95 -4.40 -6.01
CA ILE A 104 -17.27 -5.06 -5.95
C ILE A 104 -18.31 -4.27 -6.76
N GLN A 105 -18.34 -2.93 -6.62
CA GLN A 105 -19.28 -2.10 -7.39
C GLN A 105 -19.03 -2.19 -8.90
N ARG A 106 -17.75 -2.21 -9.33
CA ARG A 106 -17.38 -2.40 -10.74
C ARG A 106 -17.82 -3.77 -11.25
N ALA A 107 -17.55 -4.82 -10.48
CA ALA A 107 -17.97 -6.18 -10.83
C ALA A 107 -19.50 -6.30 -11.02
N GLN A 108 -20.28 -5.68 -10.13
CA GLN A 108 -21.74 -5.63 -10.24
C GLN A 108 -22.21 -4.91 -11.52
N ARG A 109 -21.45 -3.89 -11.97
CA ARG A 109 -21.70 -3.14 -13.21
C ARG A 109 -21.09 -3.80 -14.45
N LYS A 110 -20.45 -4.98 -14.30
CA LYS A 110 -19.71 -5.69 -15.36
C LYS A 110 -18.61 -4.82 -16.01
N GLN A 111 -17.98 -3.95 -15.22
CA GLN A 111 -16.87 -3.11 -15.62
C GLN A 111 -15.56 -3.79 -15.24
N ASN A 112 -14.77 -4.17 -16.22
CA ASN A 112 -13.43 -4.69 -15.99
C ASN A 112 -12.42 -3.53 -16.05
N ILE A 113 -11.46 -3.53 -15.12
CA ILE A 113 -10.28 -2.67 -15.16
C ILE A 113 -9.10 -3.54 -15.63
N GLU A 114 -8.37 -3.04 -16.61
CA GLU A 114 -7.05 -3.54 -16.95
C GLU A 114 -6.01 -2.73 -16.16
N TYR A 115 -5.07 -3.43 -15.55
CA TYR A 115 -3.96 -2.80 -14.83
C TYR A 115 -2.74 -2.74 -15.75
N PRO A 116 -2.35 -1.55 -16.25
CA PRO A 116 -1.28 -1.42 -17.23
C PRO A 116 0.08 -1.95 -16.75
N LEU A 117 0.30 -1.99 -15.43
CA LEU A 117 1.55 -2.43 -14.80
C LEU A 117 1.47 -3.85 -14.21
N GLU A 118 0.54 -4.71 -14.68
CA GLU A 118 0.41 -6.06 -14.10
C GLU A 118 1.69 -6.88 -14.23
N ALA A 119 2.35 -6.84 -15.40
CA ALA A 119 3.57 -7.59 -15.64
C ALA A 119 4.71 -7.11 -14.74
N GLU A 120 4.85 -5.79 -14.61
CA GLU A 120 5.85 -5.14 -13.77
C GLU A 120 5.62 -5.44 -12.28
N VAL A 121 4.38 -5.34 -11.82
CA VAL A 121 4.02 -5.65 -10.42
C VAL A 121 4.30 -7.10 -10.09
N ARG A 122 3.92 -8.03 -10.98
CA ARG A 122 4.21 -9.46 -10.78
C ARG A 122 5.69 -9.76 -10.68
N SER A 123 6.49 -9.02 -11.42
CA SER A 123 7.92 -9.20 -11.54
C SER A 123 8.69 -8.53 -10.41
N LEU A 124 8.40 -7.24 -10.15
CA LEU A 124 9.12 -6.43 -9.16
C LEU A 124 8.70 -6.71 -7.72
N TYR A 125 7.44 -7.13 -7.52
CA TYR A 125 6.80 -7.30 -6.21
C TYR A 125 6.15 -8.68 -6.08
N ALA A 126 6.91 -9.73 -6.42
CA ALA A 126 6.39 -11.09 -6.51
C ALA A 126 5.72 -11.58 -5.21
N ASP A 127 6.30 -11.23 -4.06
CA ASP A 127 5.76 -11.60 -2.74
C ASP A 127 4.46 -10.87 -2.42
N GLU A 128 4.43 -9.55 -2.66
CA GLU A 128 3.23 -8.74 -2.44
C GLU A 128 2.13 -9.13 -3.44
N TYR A 129 2.49 -9.45 -4.68
CA TYR A 129 1.54 -9.95 -5.68
C TYR A 129 0.95 -11.31 -5.28
N ALA A 130 1.78 -12.25 -4.81
CA ALA A 130 1.31 -13.54 -4.32
C ALA A 130 0.34 -13.39 -3.14
N LYS A 131 0.62 -12.47 -2.20
CA LYS A 131 -0.28 -12.11 -1.11
C LYS A 131 -1.57 -11.49 -1.62
N GLY A 132 -1.50 -10.59 -2.61
CA GLY A 132 -2.66 -10.00 -3.27
C GLY A 132 -3.57 -11.05 -3.91
N VAL A 133 -2.99 -12.01 -4.64
CA VAL A 133 -3.73 -13.15 -5.21
C VAL A 133 -4.42 -13.96 -4.12
N ALA A 134 -3.69 -14.35 -3.07
CA ALA A 134 -4.25 -15.11 -1.96
C ALA A 134 -5.38 -14.36 -1.24
N MET A 135 -5.28 -13.03 -1.11
CA MET A 135 -6.35 -12.19 -0.57
C MET A 135 -7.59 -12.19 -1.47
N VAL A 136 -7.43 -12.03 -2.80
CA VAL A 136 -8.56 -12.10 -3.76
C VAL A 136 -9.24 -13.45 -3.66
N ASP A 137 -8.47 -14.54 -3.65
CA ASP A 137 -9.02 -15.91 -3.54
C ASP A 137 -9.76 -16.09 -2.19
N ALA A 138 -9.19 -15.63 -1.08
CA ALA A 138 -9.83 -15.69 0.24
C ALA A 138 -11.14 -14.91 0.29
N MET A 139 -11.20 -13.70 -0.30
CA MET A 139 -12.42 -12.90 -0.36
C MET A 139 -13.47 -13.52 -1.29
N ASN A 140 -13.04 -14.10 -2.40
CA ASN A 140 -13.93 -14.76 -3.35
C ASN A 140 -14.64 -16.00 -2.79
N THR A 141 -14.12 -16.63 -1.74
CA THR A 141 -14.86 -17.69 -1.02
C THR A 141 -16.16 -17.19 -0.42
N TYR A 142 -16.26 -15.90 -0.11
CA TYR A 142 -17.46 -15.26 0.44
C TYR A 142 -18.27 -14.51 -0.61
N LEU A 143 -17.59 -14.01 -1.66
CA LEU A 143 -18.20 -13.19 -2.71
C LEU A 143 -18.66 -14.03 -3.93
N GLY A 144 -18.53 -15.36 -3.88
CA GLY A 144 -18.93 -16.23 -4.99
C GLY A 144 -18.16 -16.00 -6.28
N GLY A 145 -16.89 -15.57 -6.18
CA GLY A 145 -16.04 -15.33 -7.34
C GLY A 145 -16.26 -13.97 -8.01
N ALA A 146 -16.85 -13.00 -7.32
CA ALA A 146 -17.19 -11.70 -7.90
C ALA A 146 -15.98 -10.82 -8.24
N LEU A 147 -14.84 -11.00 -7.55
CA LEU A 147 -13.62 -10.21 -7.79
C LEU A 147 -12.77 -10.84 -8.90
N PRO A 148 -12.42 -10.09 -9.96
CA PRO A 148 -11.48 -10.56 -10.95
C PRO A 148 -10.07 -10.68 -10.35
N ARG A 149 -9.28 -11.64 -10.86
CA ARG A 149 -7.91 -11.91 -10.36
C ARG A 149 -6.97 -10.71 -10.56
N SER A 150 -7.24 -9.87 -11.54
CA SER A 150 -6.49 -8.64 -11.80
C SER A 150 -6.49 -7.66 -10.63
N GLU A 151 -7.48 -7.72 -9.72
CA GLU A 151 -7.48 -6.90 -8.51
C GLU A 151 -6.28 -7.17 -7.58
N ALA A 152 -5.63 -8.34 -7.72
CA ALA A 152 -4.39 -8.66 -7.02
C ALA A 152 -3.27 -7.66 -7.28
N VAL A 153 -3.24 -7.03 -8.46
CA VAL A 153 -2.26 -5.99 -8.83
C VAL A 153 -2.41 -4.77 -7.91
N ALA A 154 -3.63 -4.27 -7.77
CA ALA A 154 -3.89 -3.13 -6.92
C ALA A 154 -3.64 -3.44 -5.43
N LEU A 155 -4.05 -4.64 -4.98
CA LEU A 155 -3.77 -5.07 -3.60
C LEU A 155 -2.26 -5.15 -3.35
N ALA A 156 -1.48 -5.70 -4.29
CA ALA A 156 -0.02 -5.73 -4.20
C ALA A 156 0.57 -4.32 -4.07
N LEU A 157 0.11 -3.37 -4.90
CA LEU A 157 0.58 -1.97 -4.85
C LEU A 157 0.21 -1.29 -3.53
N HIS A 158 -0.96 -1.57 -2.95
CA HIS A 158 -1.29 -1.10 -1.60
C HIS A 158 -0.36 -1.68 -0.53
N LEU A 159 0.00 -2.97 -0.63
CA LEU A 159 0.96 -3.61 0.29
C LEU A 159 2.36 -3.01 0.15
N VAL A 160 2.82 -2.78 -1.08
CA VAL A 160 4.09 -2.10 -1.36
C VAL A 160 4.09 -0.70 -0.76
N ASN A 161 3.02 0.10 -1.02
CA ASN A 161 2.90 1.46 -0.52
C ASN A 161 2.86 1.53 1.02
N ALA A 162 2.28 0.55 1.67
CA ALA A 162 2.24 0.48 3.13
C ALA A 162 3.62 0.24 3.76
N GLY A 163 4.55 -0.34 3.02
CA GLY A 163 5.97 -0.46 3.41
C GLY A 163 6.72 0.87 3.31
N PHE A 164 6.17 1.84 2.60
CA PHE A 164 6.68 3.20 2.48
C PHE A 164 5.77 4.10 3.29
N SER A 165 6.22 4.79 4.27
CA SER A 165 5.43 5.65 5.18
C SER A 165 4.59 6.76 4.49
N GLY A 166 4.34 6.67 3.19
CA GLY A 166 3.57 7.60 2.37
C GLY A 166 2.20 7.03 2.00
N GLY A 167 1.14 7.78 2.21
CA GLY A 167 -0.24 7.37 1.92
C GLY A 167 -0.66 7.49 0.45
N ASP A 168 0.24 7.84 -0.47
CA ASP A 168 -0.08 8.11 -1.88
C ASP A 168 0.37 6.97 -2.81
N LEU A 169 -0.60 6.28 -3.40
CA LEU A 169 -0.37 5.25 -4.41
C LEU A 169 0.30 5.78 -5.69
N SER A 170 0.13 7.06 -6.02
CA SER A 170 0.72 7.64 -7.23
C SER A 170 2.24 7.57 -7.20
N ALA A 171 2.85 7.78 -6.02
CA ALA A 171 4.28 7.60 -5.80
C ALA A 171 4.73 6.16 -6.07
N THR A 172 3.95 5.17 -5.65
CA THR A 172 4.24 3.74 -5.89
C THR A 172 4.16 3.38 -7.37
N TYR A 173 3.17 3.90 -8.11
CA TYR A 173 3.08 3.73 -9.55
C TYR A 173 4.28 4.35 -10.27
N THR A 174 4.62 5.59 -9.94
CA THR A 174 5.77 6.29 -10.52
C THR A 174 7.07 5.53 -10.24
N MET A 175 7.32 5.13 -8.99
CA MET A 175 8.48 4.32 -8.60
C MET A 175 8.56 3.02 -9.40
N THR A 176 7.43 2.30 -9.56
CA THR A 176 7.40 1.05 -10.33
C THR A 176 7.83 1.27 -11.78
N GLY A 177 7.29 2.31 -12.43
CA GLY A 177 7.67 2.68 -13.80
C GLY A 177 9.15 3.06 -13.93
N ILE A 178 9.68 3.84 -12.99
CA ILE A 178 11.09 4.26 -13.00
C ILE A 178 12.02 3.04 -12.78
N ILE A 179 11.73 2.15 -11.84
CA ILE A 179 12.53 0.94 -11.62
C ILE A 179 12.58 0.10 -12.90
N GLN A 180 11.45 -0.07 -13.58
CA GLN A 180 11.41 -0.81 -14.85
C GLN A 180 12.24 -0.15 -15.96
N GLN A 181 12.17 1.17 -16.08
CA GLN A 181 13.01 1.93 -17.01
C GLN A 181 14.50 1.76 -16.69
N MET A 182 14.89 1.81 -15.41
CA MET A 182 16.28 1.59 -15.00
C MET A 182 16.76 0.18 -15.35
N ILE A 183 15.94 -0.84 -15.18
CA ILE A 183 16.23 -2.22 -15.58
C ILE A 183 16.46 -2.27 -17.10
N ALA A 184 15.55 -1.72 -17.90
CA ALA A 184 15.65 -1.70 -19.36
C ALA A 184 16.91 -0.99 -19.85
N VAL A 185 17.30 0.12 -19.21
CA VAL A 185 18.55 0.85 -19.50
C VAL A 185 19.77 -0.03 -19.24
N ILE A 186 19.81 -0.74 -18.11
CA ILE A 186 20.92 -1.63 -17.77
C ILE A 186 21.00 -2.78 -18.78
N GLU A 187 19.88 -3.43 -19.06
CA GLU A 187 19.81 -4.52 -20.05
C GLU A 187 20.29 -4.07 -21.43
N GLY A 188 19.83 -2.90 -21.90
CA GLY A 188 20.25 -2.34 -23.17
C GLY A 188 21.71 -1.94 -23.21
N ALA A 189 22.24 -1.32 -22.15
CA ALA A 189 23.63 -0.86 -22.09
C ALA A 189 24.65 -2.00 -22.03
N TYR A 190 24.28 -3.13 -21.41
CA TYR A 190 25.17 -4.28 -21.24
C TYR A 190 24.86 -5.46 -22.16
N GLY A 191 23.76 -5.42 -22.93
CA GLY A 191 23.31 -6.52 -23.77
C GLY A 191 22.96 -7.79 -23.00
N ILE A 192 22.42 -7.64 -21.78
CA ILE A 192 22.06 -8.74 -20.88
C ILE A 192 20.56 -8.72 -20.60
N THR A 193 20.04 -9.83 -20.10
CA THR A 193 18.70 -9.90 -19.51
C THR A 193 18.83 -10.16 -18.01
N LEU A 194 18.22 -9.32 -17.19
CA LEU A 194 18.21 -9.45 -15.74
C LEU A 194 17.13 -10.47 -15.34
N ALA A 195 17.57 -11.68 -14.97
CA ALA A 195 16.67 -12.72 -14.46
C ALA A 195 16.07 -12.27 -13.13
N GLN A 196 14.78 -11.94 -13.14
CA GLN A 196 14.11 -11.32 -11.99
C GLN A 196 13.88 -12.28 -10.82
N ASP A 197 13.94 -13.58 -11.06
CA ASP A 197 13.99 -14.64 -10.05
C ASP A 197 15.38 -14.81 -9.42
N SER A 198 16.39 -14.11 -9.93
CA SER A 198 17.74 -14.11 -9.36
C SER A 198 17.80 -13.34 -8.05
N VAL A 199 18.46 -13.92 -7.04
CA VAL A 199 18.68 -13.27 -5.73
C VAL A 199 19.38 -11.91 -5.87
N ASN A 200 20.30 -11.77 -6.82
CA ASN A 200 21.04 -10.52 -7.03
C ASN A 200 20.13 -9.44 -7.62
N VAL A 201 19.26 -9.80 -8.57
CA VAL A 201 18.30 -8.85 -9.19
C VAL A 201 17.24 -8.46 -8.16
N ALA A 202 16.69 -9.40 -7.40
CA ALA A 202 15.74 -9.10 -6.32
C ALA A 202 16.35 -8.15 -5.28
N ARG A 203 17.62 -8.36 -4.91
CA ARG A 203 18.34 -7.46 -4.01
C ARG A 203 18.53 -6.08 -4.61
N PHE A 204 18.89 -5.99 -5.89
CA PHE A 204 19.04 -4.72 -6.61
C PHE A 204 17.72 -3.94 -6.63
N ILE A 205 16.60 -4.58 -6.99
CA ILE A 205 15.27 -3.97 -6.95
C ILE A 205 14.92 -3.46 -5.55
N THR A 206 15.21 -4.26 -4.52
CA THR A 206 15.00 -3.86 -3.12
C THR A 206 15.79 -2.61 -2.76
N HIS A 207 17.06 -2.52 -3.17
CA HIS A 207 17.88 -1.33 -2.94
C HIS A 207 17.34 -0.10 -3.68
N LEU A 208 16.86 -0.25 -4.93
CA LEU A 208 16.21 0.84 -5.65
C LEU A 208 14.95 1.31 -4.93
N ARG A 209 14.10 0.40 -4.46
CA ARG A 209 12.92 0.75 -3.65
C ARG A 209 13.30 1.59 -2.43
N TYR A 210 14.32 1.18 -1.67
CA TYR A 210 14.80 1.94 -0.51
C TYR A 210 15.39 3.31 -0.91
N LEU A 211 16.09 3.39 -2.03
CA LEU A 211 16.59 4.66 -2.56
C LEU A 211 15.43 5.64 -2.83
N PHE A 212 14.38 5.19 -3.50
CA PHE A 212 13.20 6.03 -3.77
C PHE A 212 12.49 6.48 -2.49
N VAL A 213 12.38 5.59 -1.48
CA VAL A 213 11.83 5.98 -0.17
C VAL A 213 12.62 7.12 0.44
N ARG A 214 13.95 7.01 0.46
CA ARG A 214 14.83 8.02 1.05
C ARG A 214 14.79 9.35 0.28
N ILE A 215 14.76 9.29 -1.05
CA ILE A 215 14.59 10.49 -1.89
C ILE A 215 13.26 11.18 -1.54
N HIS A 216 12.18 10.41 -1.44
CA HIS A 216 10.85 10.95 -1.12
C HIS A 216 10.77 11.54 0.30
N GLN A 217 11.52 10.97 1.25
CA GLN A 217 11.62 11.45 2.62
C GLN A 217 12.65 12.58 2.80
N HIS A 218 13.34 12.99 1.73
CA HIS A 218 14.45 13.94 1.76
C HIS A 218 15.62 13.51 2.68
N GLU A 219 15.74 12.18 2.92
CA GLU A 219 16.82 11.59 3.69
C GLU A 219 18.00 11.24 2.77
N GLN A 220 18.81 12.23 2.44
CA GLN A 220 20.06 12.00 1.72
C GLN A 220 21.19 11.63 2.70
N LEU A 221 22.17 10.86 2.21
CA LEU A 221 23.40 10.63 2.98
C LEU A 221 24.21 11.92 2.94
N ASP A 222 24.47 12.51 4.11
CA ASP A 222 25.23 13.76 4.24
C ASP A 222 26.72 13.61 3.87
N ASP A 223 27.25 12.37 3.91
CA ASP A 223 28.62 12.06 3.55
C ASP A 223 28.68 11.16 2.31
N GLU A 224 29.23 11.68 1.22
CA GLU A 224 29.68 10.84 0.10
C GLU A 224 30.86 9.99 0.57
N PRO A 225 30.76 8.65 0.60
CA PRO A 225 31.89 7.78 0.89
C PRO A 225 32.87 7.78 -0.30
N GLN A 226 33.63 8.86 -0.45
CA GLN A 226 34.58 9.11 -1.54
C GLN A 226 35.48 7.90 -1.87
N PRO A 227 36.03 7.16 -0.88
CA PRO A 227 36.85 6.00 -1.18
C PRO A 227 36.10 4.85 -1.85
N ILE A 228 34.82 4.66 -1.52
CA ILE A 228 33.97 3.61 -2.13
C ILE A 228 33.62 3.99 -3.58
N ILE A 229 33.27 5.24 -3.82
CA ILE A 229 32.95 5.76 -5.14
C ILE A 229 34.14 5.65 -6.08
N GLU A 230 35.32 6.04 -5.64
CA GLU A 230 36.55 5.93 -6.43
C GLU A 230 36.96 4.46 -6.69
N SER A 231 36.76 3.56 -5.73
CA SER A 231 36.93 2.12 -5.92
C SER A 231 35.97 1.55 -6.97
N ILE A 232 34.70 1.96 -6.93
CA ILE A 232 33.68 1.54 -7.93
C ILE A 232 34.06 2.08 -9.32
N LYS A 233 34.42 3.37 -9.46
CA LYS A 233 34.83 3.96 -10.73
C LYS A 233 36.03 3.24 -11.34
N THR A 234 36.98 2.86 -10.51
CA THR A 234 38.19 2.14 -10.92
C THR A 234 37.89 0.70 -11.33
N SER A 235 37.05 0.00 -10.55
CA SER A 235 36.72 -1.41 -10.79
C SER A 235 35.71 -1.61 -11.92
N TYR A 236 34.81 -0.64 -12.12
CA TYR A 236 33.72 -0.71 -13.08
C TYR A 236 33.58 0.57 -13.93
N PRO A 237 34.60 0.91 -14.76
CA PRO A 237 34.66 2.19 -15.49
C PRO A 237 33.50 2.39 -16.48
N LYS A 238 32.85 1.30 -16.94
CA LYS A 238 31.69 1.36 -17.84
C LYS A 238 30.37 1.62 -17.12
N ALA A 239 30.29 1.41 -15.80
CA ALA A 239 29.04 1.58 -15.07
C ALA A 239 28.72 3.06 -14.78
N CYS A 240 29.73 3.87 -14.49
CA CYS A 240 29.56 5.29 -14.16
C CYS A 240 28.93 6.12 -15.30
N PRO A 241 29.36 6.01 -16.57
CA PRO A 241 28.73 6.78 -17.66
C PRO A 241 27.25 6.45 -17.86
N VAL A 242 26.87 5.18 -17.67
CA VAL A 242 25.47 4.74 -17.83
C VAL A 242 24.57 5.37 -16.79
N SER A 243 25.02 5.47 -15.52
CA SER A 243 24.25 6.10 -14.46
C SER A 243 24.13 7.62 -14.63
N TYR A 244 25.20 8.30 -15.07
CA TYR A 244 25.21 9.76 -15.23
C TYR A 244 24.38 10.26 -16.42
N THR A 245 24.40 9.55 -17.55
CA THR A 245 23.68 9.99 -18.76
C THR A 245 22.18 9.89 -18.63
N HIS A 246 21.67 8.94 -17.84
CA HIS A 246 20.23 8.73 -17.68
C HIS A 246 19.59 9.51 -16.54
N LEU A 247 20.32 9.78 -15.45
CA LEU A 247 19.85 10.66 -14.37
C LEU A 247 19.71 12.11 -14.84
N ARG A 248 20.65 12.62 -15.66
CA ARG A 248 20.57 13.98 -16.23
C ARG A 248 19.48 14.16 -17.28
N ALA A 249 19.15 13.12 -18.04
CA ALA A 249 18.09 13.22 -19.05
C ALA A 249 16.70 13.42 -18.44
N HIS A 250 16.50 13.02 -17.18
CA HIS A 250 15.24 13.24 -16.45
C HIS A 250 15.15 14.60 -15.76
N GLU A 251 16.27 15.25 -15.42
CA GLU A 251 16.27 16.61 -14.84
C GLU A 251 15.90 17.68 -15.88
N THR A 252 16.21 17.46 -17.16
CA THR A 252 15.94 18.42 -18.25
C THR A 252 14.54 18.27 -18.87
N SER A 253 13.72 17.34 -18.40
CA SER A 253 12.37 17.06 -18.95
C SER A 253 11.24 17.63 -18.08
N GLN A 254 11.57 18.39 -17.04
CA GLN A 254 10.60 19.01 -16.10
C GLN A 254 10.59 20.55 -16.15
N ASP A 255 11.12 21.17 -17.22
CA ASP A 255 10.91 22.62 -17.50
C ASP A 255 9.83 22.81 -18.57
#